data_4d01db17253a2a96df019d885cfc93f6
#
_entry.id   4d01db17253a2a96df019d885cfc93f6
#
_cell.length_a   1.000
_cell.length_b   1.000
_cell.length_c   1.000
_cell.angle_alpha   90.00
_cell.angle_beta   90.00
_cell.angle_gamma   90.00
#
_symmetry.space_group_name_H-M   'P 1'
#
loop_
_entity.id
_entity.type
_entity.pdbx_description
1 polymer ?
#
loop_
_entity_poly.entity_id
_entity_poly.type
_entity_poly.pdbx_seq_one_letter_code
_entity_poly.pdbx_strand_id
1 'polypeptide(L)'
;ELAEYAALYLYQSGHNPAYQYTARTLAESFRARIPQKPVLNSEPCYEQMGYSRLAYGRHRREDCRRILWTSLLSGACAGITYGAHGVWNWYKPDMPENPVSGEGFLQAPLCTDALGLPGAEDFAFARRLCEDWGRWDFTPCPEVLLAYREEIPAARSGVRTVLYLPTAAPLPLADTLSVQKIYFIDLETRKTLPAHCLYKSGVLHLEQAPCYRDALLIIEGESPC
;
A
#
# COMPACT_ATOMS: atom_id res chain seq x y z
N GLU A 1 16.18 15.92 -19.13
CA GLU A 1 15.62 16.62 -20.31
C GLU A 1 14.15 16.26 -20.60
N LEU A 2 13.70 15.00 -20.45
CA LEU A 2 12.30 14.63 -20.70
C LEU A 2 11.36 14.96 -19.52
N ALA A 3 11.87 15.18 -18.33
CA ALA A 3 11.06 15.44 -17.15
C ALA A 3 10.19 16.70 -17.26
N GLU A 4 10.61 17.68 -18.04
CA GLU A 4 9.85 18.93 -18.25
C GLU A 4 8.52 18.68 -18.97
N TYR A 5 8.50 17.71 -19.89
CA TYR A 5 7.34 17.39 -20.74
C TYR A 5 6.41 16.34 -20.13
N ALA A 6 6.86 15.59 -19.12
CA ALA A 6 6.01 14.58 -18.47
C ALA A 6 4.92 15.25 -17.62
N ALA A 7 3.67 14.78 -17.72
CA ALA A 7 2.57 15.25 -16.88
C ALA A 7 2.64 14.65 -15.47
N LEU A 8 3.17 13.44 -15.34
CA LEU A 8 3.31 12.70 -14.08
C LEU A 8 4.53 11.78 -14.13
N TYR A 9 4.97 11.29 -12.98
CA TYR A 9 6.00 10.28 -12.87
C TYR A 9 5.39 8.89 -12.67
N LEU A 10 5.91 7.92 -13.43
CA LEU A 10 5.55 6.51 -13.31
C LEU A 10 6.73 5.73 -12.76
N TYR A 11 6.45 4.79 -11.86
CA TYR A 11 7.42 3.79 -11.43
C TYR A 11 6.79 2.41 -11.37
N GLN A 12 7.61 1.38 -11.39
CA GLN A 12 7.22 -0.02 -11.26
C GLN A 12 7.91 -0.59 -10.02
N SER A 13 7.16 -1.05 -9.03
CA SER A 13 7.74 -1.71 -7.86
C SER A 13 8.02 -3.20 -8.10
N GLY A 14 7.43 -3.76 -9.15
CA GLY A 14 7.76 -5.09 -9.67
C GLY A 14 7.28 -6.26 -8.82
N HIS A 15 7.79 -7.45 -9.17
CA HIS A 15 7.27 -8.75 -8.68
C HIS A 15 8.26 -9.50 -7.79
N ASN A 16 9.30 -8.85 -7.29
CA ASN A 16 10.32 -9.52 -6.49
C ASN A 16 10.03 -9.41 -4.99
N PRO A 17 9.72 -10.51 -4.29
CA PRO A 17 9.40 -10.49 -2.86
C PRO A 17 10.60 -10.11 -1.98
N ALA A 18 11.83 -10.25 -2.45
CA ALA A 18 13.03 -9.83 -1.72
C ALA A 18 13.16 -8.30 -1.62
N TYR A 19 12.50 -7.56 -2.50
CA TYR A 19 12.52 -6.10 -2.54
C TYR A 19 11.16 -5.50 -2.15
N GLN A 20 10.58 -5.96 -1.07
CA GLN A 20 9.25 -5.54 -0.60
C GLN A 20 9.15 -4.02 -0.33
N TYR A 21 10.29 -3.38 -0.03
CA TYR A 21 10.36 -1.94 0.22
C TYR A 21 10.50 -1.08 -1.04
N THR A 22 10.65 -1.70 -2.20
CA THR A 22 10.80 -0.97 -3.48
C THR A 22 9.64 -0.01 -3.73
N ALA A 23 8.42 -0.41 -3.40
CA ALA A 23 7.24 0.45 -3.56
C ALA A 23 7.38 1.76 -2.78
N ARG A 24 7.90 1.71 -1.54
CA ARG A 24 8.16 2.89 -0.70
C ARG A 24 9.32 3.70 -1.23
N THR A 25 10.47 3.07 -1.41
CA THR A 25 11.72 3.74 -1.82
C THR A 25 11.54 4.48 -3.14
N LEU A 26 10.85 3.87 -4.11
CA LEU A 26 10.59 4.51 -5.40
C LEU A 26 9.58 5.66 -5.26
N ALA A 27 8.49 5.49 -4.51
CA ALA A 27 7.53 6.56 -4.28
C ALA A 27 8.21 7.80 -3.67
N GLU A 28 8.99 7.61 -2.60
CA GLU A 28 9.76 8.66 -1.93
C GLU A 28 10.77 9.33 -2.89
N SER A 29 11.52 8.52 -3.65
CA SER A 29 12.50 9.01 -4.63
C SER A 29 11.86 9.83 -5.75
N PHE A 30 10.73 9.37 -6.31
CA PHE A 30 10.05 10.10 -7.37
C PHE A 30 9.35 11.35 -6.86
N ARG A 31 8.81 11.32 -5.64
CA ARG A 31 8.24 12.50 -4.98
C ARG A 31 9.28 13.61 -4.74
N ALA A 32 10.53 13.23 -4.45
CA ALA A 32 11.62 14.19 -4.23
C ALA A 32 12.15 14.85 -5.51
N ARG A 33 11.73 14.43 -6.70
CA ARG A 33 12.22 14.98 -7.98
C ARG A 33 11.71 16.41 -8.21
N ILE A 34 12.51 17.16 -8.95
CA ILE A 34 12.18 18.51 -9.42
C ILE A 34 12.11 18.50 -10.95
N PRO A 35 11.06 19.07 -11.58
CA PRO A 35 9.87 19.64 -10.95
C PRO A 35 8.99 18.59 -10.26
N GLN A 36 8.30 18.98 -9.19
CA GLN A 36 7.37 18.08 -8.54
C GLN A 36 6.18 17.77 -9.44
N LYS A 37 5.81 16.49 -9.52
CA LYS A 37 4.70 16.00 -10.33
C LYS A 37 3.97 14.88 -9.58
N PRO A 38 2.71 14.60 -9.95
CA PRO A 38 2.02 13.42 -9.43
C PRO A 38 2.81 12.15 -9.70
N VAL A 39 2.82 11.23 -8.75
CA VAL A 39 3.55 9.95 -8.81
C VAL A 39 2.58 8.79 -8.80
N LEU A 40 2.73 7.87 -9.75
CA LEU A 40 1.89 6.67 -9.89
C LEU A 40 2.75 5.42 -9.86
N ASN A 41 2.39 4.44 -9.01
CA ASN A 41 2.91 3.08 -9.15
C ASN A 41 2.13 2.37 -10.25
N SER A 42 2.71 2.33 -11.43
CA SER A 42 2.05 1.81 -12.64
C SER A 42 2.18 0.30 -12.81
N GLU A 43 3.06 -0.35 -12.04
CA GLU A 43 3.22 -1.81 -12.06
C GLU A 43 3.68 -2.31 -10.68
N PRO A 44 2.74 -2.54 -9.76
CA PRO A 44 3.01 -3.28 -8.53
C PRO A 44 3.09 -4.79 -8.81
N CYS A 45 3.30 -5.59 -7.76
CA CYS A 45 3.15 -7.03 -7.91
C CYS A 45 1.72 -7.40 -8.32
N TYR A 46 1.60 -8.37 -9.24
CA TYR A 46 0.31 -8.87 -9.70
C TYR A 46 -0.14 -10.08 -8.87
N GLU A 47 -1.42 -10.08 -8.52
CA GLU A 47 -1.99 -11.21 -7.77
C GLU A 47 -1.87 -12.50 -8.55
N GLN A 48 -1.48 -13.58 -7.87
CA GLN A 48 -1.19 -14.92 -8.43
C GLN A 48 0.00 -14.98 -9.39
N MET A 49 0.73 -13.90 -9.64
CA MET A 49 1.99 -13.99 -10.36
C MET A 49 3.06 -14.64 -9.48
N GLY A 50 3.86 -15.53 -10.06
CA GLY A 50 4.98 -16.14 -9.37
C GLY A 50 6.01 -15.10 -8.97
N TYR A 51 6.74 -15.40 -7.91
CA TYR A 51 7.90 -14.60 -7.51
C TYR A 51 8.95 -14.62 -8.60
N SER A 52 9.76 -13.57 -8.68
CA SER A 52 10.85 -13.52 -9.63
C SER A 52 11.89 -14.63 -9.36
N ARG A 53 12.75 -14.86 -10.32
CA ARG A 53 13.68 -15.98 -10.55
C ARG A 53 14.33 -16.70 -9.35
N LEU A 54 14.37 -16.10 -8.18
CA LEU A 54 15.14 -16.62 -7.04
C LEU A 54 14.28 -17.16 -5.89
N ALA A 55 12.96 -17.18 -6.01
CA ALA A 55 12.06 -17.62 -4.96
C ALA A 55 10.89 -18.42 -5.52
N TYR A 56 10.42 -19.38 -4.72
CA TYR A 56 9.20 -20.14 -5.02
C TYR A 56 8.01 -19.51 -4.31
N GLY A 57 6.90 -19.43 -5.00
CA GLY A 57 5.63 -18.94 -4.47
C GLY A 57 4.94 -17.96 -5.40
N ARG A 58 3.81 -17.46 -4.96
CA ARG A 58 2.99 -16.50 -5.71
C ARG A 58 2.63 -15.32 -4.83
N HIS A 59 2.53 -14.15 -5.45
CA HIS A 59 1.98 -12.97 -4.79
C HIS A 59 0.51 -13.23 -4.45
N ARG A 60 0.19 -13.08 -3.19
CA ARG A 60 -1.17 -13.26 -2.68
C ARG A 60 -1.89 -11.90 -2.61
N ARG A 61 -3.18 -11.96 -2.37
CA ARG A 61 -4.00 -10.79 -2.08
C ARG A 61 -3.35 -9.83 -1.07
N GLU A 62 -2.82 -10.39 0.02
CA GLU A 62 -2.21 -9.61 1.10
C GLU A 62 -0.93 -8.89 0.66
N ASP A 63 -0.17 -9.49 -0.27
CA ASP A 63 1.03 -8.86 -0.84
C ASP A 63 0.62 -7.64 -1.70
N CYS A 64 -0.40 -7.80 -2.55
CA CYS A 64 -0.93 -6.71 -3.36
C CYS A 64 -1.51 -5.58 -2.48
N ARG A 65 -2.25 -5.93 -1.43
CA ARG A 65 -2.82 -4.98 -0.47
C ARG A 65 -1.74 -4.22 0.30
N ARG A 66 -0.67 -4.90 0.73
CA ARG A 66 0.49 -4.25 1.35
C ARG A 66 1.14 -3.24 0.42
N ILE A 67 1.41 -3.63 -0.83
CA ILE A 67 2.01 -2.73 -1.81
C ILE A 67 1.09 -1.54 -2.14
N LEU A 68 -0.21 -1.75 -2.20
CA LEU A 68 -1.22 -0.70 -2.35
C LEU A 68 -1.04 0.39 -1.28
N TRP A 69 -1.14 0.02 -0.01
CA TRP A 69 -1.06 1.00 1.09
C TRP A 69 0.34 1.57 1.25
N THR A 70 1.38 0.76 1.04
CA THR A 70 2.77 1.25 1.05
C THR A 70 2.98 2.32 -0.02
N SER A 71 2.50 2.10 -1.25
CA SER A 71 2.64 3.08 -2.33
C SER A 71 1.92 4.39 -2.02
N LEU A 72 0.64 4.31 -1.65
CA LEU A 72 -0.18 5.50 -1.35
C LEU A 72 0.41 6.32 -0.21
N LEU A 73 0.74 5.68 0.91
CA LEU A 73 1.22 6.36 2.11
C LEU A 73 2.69 6.80 2.02
N SER A 74 3.43 6.36 1.00
CA SER A 74 4.81 6.80 0.73
C SER A 74 4.91 7.86 -0.37
N GLY A 75 3.80 8.33 -0.92
CA GLY A 75 3.77 9.48 -1.83
C GLY A 75 3.43 9.18 -3.28
N ALA A 76 2.89 8.00 -3.61
CA ALA A 76 2.27 7.73 -4.91
C ALA A 76 0.90 8.43 -4.99
N CYS A 77 0.92 9.77 -5.03
CA CYS A 77 -0.25 10.62 -4.93
C CYS A 77 -1.18 10.59 -6.16
N ALA A 78 -0.70 10.08 -7.30
CA ALA A 78 -1.54 9.78 -8.46
C ALA A 78 -2.14 8.36 -8.41
N GLY A 79 -1.80 7.56 -7.38
CA GLY A 79 -2.37 6.25 -7.14
C GLY A 79 -1.48 5.08 -7.49
N ILE A 80 -2.13 3.95 -7.70
CA ILE A 80 -1.51 2.67 -8.01
C ILE A 80 -2.46 1.83 -8.86
N THR A 81 -1.92 1.04 -9.80
CA THR A 81 -2.70 0.10 -10.59
C THR A 81 -2.82 -1.25 -9.88
N TYR A 82 -3.84 -2.01 -10.24
CA TYR A 82 -3.97 -3.43 -9.87
C TYR A 82 -3.67 -4.30 -11.09
N GLY A 83 -2.99 -5.41 -10.85
CA GLY A 83 -2.73 -6.43 -11.85
C GLY A 83 -2.99 -7.83 -11.31
N ALA A 84 -3.41 -8.73 -12.20
CA ALA A 84 -3.63 -10.13 -11.90
C ALA A 84 -2.98 -11.00 -12.98
N HIS A 85 -2.22 -12.02 -12.55
CA HIS A 85 -1.71 -13.04 -13.44
C HIS A 85 -2.90 -13.78 -14.07
N GLY A 86 -2.85 -14.06 -15.34
CA GLY A 86 -3.99 -14.57 -16.10
C GLY A 86 -4.78 -13.47 -16.82
N VAL A 87 -5.06 -12.34 -16.17
CA VAL A 87 -5.64 -11.15 -16.85
C VAL A 87 -4.54 -10.42 -17.62
N TRP A 88 -3.39 -10.18 -17.01
CA TRP A 88 -2.26 -9.50 -17.65
C TRP A 88 -1.84 -10.15 -18.95
N ASN A 89 -1.68 -11.47 -18.98
CA ASN A 89 -1.26 -12.23 -20.15
C ASN A 89 -2.45 -12.80 -20.95
N TRP A 90 -3.69 -12.45 -20.57
CA TRP A 90 -4.94 -12.90 -21.21
C TRP A 90 -5.01 -14.41 -21.42
N TYR A 91 -4.58 -15.17 -20.39
CA TYR A 91 -4.36 -16.61 -20.51
C TYR A 91 -5.64 -17.40 -20.78
N LYS A 92 -5.60 -18.23 -21.82
CA LYS A 92 -6.69 -19.10 -22.29
C LYS A 92 -6.26 -20.55 -22.33
N PRO A 93 -7.20 -21.53 -22.33
CA PRO A 93 -6.86 -22.95 -22.30
C PRO A 93 -5.97 -23.43 -23.45
N ASP A 94 -6.05 -22.82 -24.61
CA ASP A 94 -5.32 -23.22 -25.83
C ASP A 94 -3.97 -22.52 -25.99
N MET A 95 -3.59 -21.68 -25.03
CA MET A 95 -2.32 -21.01 -25.06
C MET A 95 -1.22 -21.89 -24.47
N PRO A 96 0.03 -21.81 -25.01
CA PRO A 96 1.14 -22.52 -24.44
C PRO A 96 1.39 -22.05 -23.00
N GLU A 97 1.79 -23.00 -22.16
CA GLU A 97 2.18 -22.70 -20.79
C GLU A 97 3.36 -21.72 -20.78
N ASN A 98 3.26 -20.71 -19.92
CA ASN A 98 4.29 -19.71 -19.70
C ASN A 98 4.84 -19.07 -20.99
N PRO A 99 4.05 -18.23 -21.68
CA PRO A 99 4.45 -17.62 -22.94
C PRO A 99 5.62 -16.61 -22.80
N VAL A 100 5.94 -16.20 -21.57
CA VAL A 100 7.05 -15.27 -21.30
C VAL A 100 8.31 -16.07 -21.00
N SER A 101 9.12 -16.31 -22.02
CA SER A 101 10.35 -17.04 -21.87
C SER A 101 11.35 -16.28 -21.00
N GLY A 102 11.94 -16.98 -20.03
CA GLY A 102 13.03 -16.48 -19.20
C GLY A 102 12.61 -15.85 -17.88
N GLU A 103 11.33 -15.64 -17.62
CA GLU A 103 10.83 -15.16 -16.34
C GLU A 103 10.03 -16.25 -15.61
N GLY A 104 10.45 -16.64 -14.41
CA GLY A 104 9.84 -17.71 -13.64
C GLY A 104 8.51 -17.33 -12.99
N PHE A 105 7.57 -16.76 -13.75
CA PHE A 105 6.30 -16.29 -13.21
C PHE A 105 5.28 -17.39 -12.93
N LEU A 106 5.66 -18.63 -13.15
CA LEU A 106 4.83 -19.82 -13.00
C LEU A 106 3.63 -19.84 -13.98
N GLN A 107 2.90 -20.95 -13.98
CA GLN A 107 1.68 -21.09 -14.76
C GLN A 107 0.63 -20.06 -14.32
N ALA A 108 0.06 -19.34 -15.27
CA ALA A 108 -1.03 -18.41 -15.01
C ALA A 108 -2.33 -19.15 -14.71
N PRO A 109 -3.22 -18.63 -13.84
CA PRO A 109 -4.61 -19.05 -13.84
C PRO A 109 -5.29 -18.62 -15.14
N LEU A 110 -6.38 -19.29 -15.52
CA LEU A 110 -7.19 -18.84 -16.67
C LEU A 110 -7.66 -17.40 -16.45
N CYS A 111 -7.74 -16.64 -17.52
CA CYS A 111 -8.22 -15.25 -17.45
C CYS A 111 -9.60 -15.13 -16.80
N THR A 112 -10.51 -16.06 -17.08
CA THR A 112 -11.84 -16.12 -16.48
C THR A 112 -11.80 -16.29 -14.96
N ASP A 113 -10.87 -17.09 -14.44
CA ASP A 113 -10.69 -17.33 -13.01
C ASP A 113 -10.01 -16.12 -12.35
N ALA A 114 -9.03 -15.54 -13.05
CA ALA A 114 -8.26 -14.39 -12.57
C ALA A 114 -9.11 -13.11 -12.43
N LEU A 115 -10.19 -12.97 -13.21
CA LEU A 115 -11.15 -11.87 -13.04
C LEU A 115 -11.89 -11.90 -11.69
N GLY A 116 -11.96 -13.06 -11.02
CA GLY A 116 -12.56 -13.24 -9.69
C GLY A 116 -11.57 -13.14 -8.54
N LEU A 117 -10.31 -12.74 -8.76
CA LEU A 117 -9.31 -12.65 -7.70
C LEU A 117 -9.64 -11.53 -6.70
N PRO A 118 -9.52 -11.80 -5.39
CA PRO A 118 -10.03 -10.91 -4.35
C PRO A 118 -9.25 -9.61 -4.14
N GLY A 119 -8.01 -9.52 -4.64
CA GLY A 119 -7.20 -8.30 -4.48
C GLY A 119 -7.80 -7.09 -5.19
N ALA A 120 -8.52 -7.27 -6.30
CA ALA A 120 -9.25 -6.20 -6.98
C ALA A 120 -10.21 -5.46 -6.03
N GLU A 121 -10.86 -6.21 -5.14
CA GLU A 121 -11.78 -5.66 -4.14
C GLU A 121 -11.08 -4.82 -3.07
N ASP A 122 -9.80 -5.10 -2.75
CA ASP A 122 -9.02 -4.27 -1.83
C ASP A 122 -8.65 -2.93 -2.46
N PHE A 123 -8.33 -2.92 -3.75
CA PHE A 123 -8.09 -1.68 -4.50
C PHE A 123 -9.37 -0.85 -4.64
N ALA A 124 -10.51 -1.50 -4.94
CA ALA A 124 -11.80 -0.85 -4.96
C ALA A 124 -12.20 -0.30 -3.58
N PHE A 125 -11.88 -1.00 -2.50
CA PHE A 125 -12.09 -0.51 -1.13
C PHE A 125 -11.24 0.72 -0.82
N ALA A 126 -9.94 0.70 -1.14
CA ALA A 126 -9.07 1.84 -0.94
C ALA A 126 -9.57 3.07 -1.70
N ARG A 127 -10.01 2.87 -2.94
CA ARG A 127 -10.62 3.93 -3.75
C ARG A 127 -11.85 4.52 -3.07
N ARG A 128 -12.82 3.70 -2.68
CA ARG A 128 -14.03 4.16 -1.96
C ARG A 128 -13.68 4.91 -0.69
N LEU A 129 -12.71 4.42 0.10
CA LEU A 129 -12.29 5.06 1.33
C LEU A 129 -11.73 6.47 1.08
N CYS A 130 -10.93 6.65 0.03
CA CYS A 130 -10.43 7.96 -0.36
C CYS A 130 -11.55 8.88 -0.88
N GLU A 131 -12.51 8.34 -1.65
CA GLU A 131 -13.68 9.06 -2.13
C GLU A 131 -14.56 9.53 -0.96
N ASP A 132 -14.80 8.67 0.04
CA ASP A 132 -15.54 9.00 1.26
C ASP A 132 -14.83 10.07 2.11
N TRP A 133 -13.51 10.05 2.12
CA TRP A 133 -12.72 11.10 2.77
C TRP A 133 -12.66 12.39 1.97
N GLY A 134 -13.02 12.35 0.68
CA GLY A 134 -12.93 13.47 -0.25
C GLY A 134 -11.49 13.94 -0.52
N ARG A 135 -10.49 13.07 -0.29
CA ARG A 135 -9.08 13.45 -0.37
C ARG A 135 -8.21 12.27 -0.86
N TRP A 136 -7.21 12.64 -1.66
CA TRP A 136 -6.20 11.75 -2.23
C TRP A 136 -4.76 12.22 -1.95
N ASP A 137 -4.61 13.34 -1.24
CA ASP A 137 -3.36 14.06 -1.03
C ASP A 137 -2.55 13.51 0.14
N PHE A 138 -2.16 12.26 0.08
CA PHE A 138 -1.33 11.65 1.09
C PHE A 138 0.09 12.26 1.09
N THR A 139 0.45 12.92 2.20
CA THR A 139 1.79 13.44 2.44
C THR A 139 2.49 12.56 3.45
N PRO A 140 3.57 11.84 3.07
CA PRO A 140 4.32 11.01 3.99
C PRO A 140 4.75 11.76 5.25
N CYS A 141 4.58 11.12 6.40
CA CYS A 141 4.91 11.68 7.71
C CYS A 141 5.53 10.62 8.64
N PRO A 142 6.70 10.08 8.30
CA PRO A 142 7.36 9.02 9.08
C PRO A 142 7.71 9.47 10.52
N GLU A 143 7.76 10.77 10.77
CA GLU A 143 8.04 11.37 12.08
C GLU A 143 6.97 11.08 13.15
N VAL A 144 5.80 10.57 12.76
CA VAL A 144 4.77 10.12 13.72
C VAL A 144 5.16 8.85 14.45
N LEU A 145 6.16 8.13 13.95
CA LEU A 145 6.75 6.96 14.58
C LEU A 145 7.96 7.38 15.42
N LEU A 146 8.07 6.91 16.65
CA LEU A 146 9.26 7.17 17.49
C LEU A 146 10.55 6.55 16.95
N ALA A 147 10.41 5.45 16.20
CA ALA A 147 11.52 4.82 15.50
C ALA A 147 11.09 4.53 14.06
N TYR A 148 11.99 4.77 13.12
CA TYR A 148 11.76 4.45 11.72
C TYR A 148 11.45 2.96 11.54
N ARG A 149 10.36 2.70 10.83
CA ARG A 149 9.90 1.35 10.48
C ARG A 149 9.57 1.34 8.99
N GLU A 150 10.38 0.65 8.20
CA GLU A 150 10.17 0.57 6.74
C GLU A 150 8.83 -0.05 6.38
N GLU A 151 8.41 -1.03 7.17
CA GLU A 151 7.16 -1.78 6.99
C GLU A 151 5.89 -1.01 7.37
N ILE A 152 6.03 0.13 8.10
CA ILE A 152 4.91 0.95 8.57
C ILE A 152 4.94 2.32 7.89
N PRO A 153 4.41 2.45 6.68
CA PRO A 153 4.27 3.76 6.06
C PRO A 153 3.19 4.56 6.77
N ALA A 154 3.44 5.86 6.91
CA ALA A 154 2.54 6.81 7.52
C ALA A 154 2.39 8.05 6.65
N ALA A 155 1.19 8.59 6.53
CA ALA A 155 0.92 9.80 5.77
C ALA A 155 -0.20 10.63 6.39
N ARG A 156 -0.16 11.94 6.17
CA ARG A 156 -1.24 12.88 6.48
C ARG A 156 -2.09 13.15 5.26
N SER A 157 -3.39 13.27 5.48
CA SER A 157 -4.36 13.71 4.48
C SER A 157 -5.46 14.52 5.17
N GLY A 158 -5.41 15.84 5.03
CA GLY A 158 -6.27 16.76 5.79
C GLY A 158 -6.08 16.60 7.29
N VAL A 159 -7.18 16.36 8.01
CA VAL A 159 -7.18 16.16 9.47
C VAL A 159 -6.74 14.74 9.89
N ARG A 160 -6.49 13.84 8.95
CA ARG A 160 -6.19 12.44 9.22
C ARG A 160 -4.71 12.14 9.11
N THR A 161 -4.20 11.40 10.08
CA THR A 161 -2.94 10.65 9.95
C THR A 161 -3.29 9.18 9.77
N VAL A 162 -2.78 8.58 8.71
CA VAL A 162 -3.05 7.21 8.32
C VAL A 162 -1.77 6.41 8.37
N LEU A 163 -1.75 5.29 9.08
CA LEU A 163 -0.65 4.35 9.12
C LEU A 163 -1.13 2.99 8.59
N TYR A 164 -0.34 2.36 7.75
CA TYR A 164 -0.55 0.95 7.43
C TYR A 164 0.25 0.08 8.38
N LEU A 165 -0.44 -0.81 9.06
CA LEU A 165 0.13 -1.76 10.02
C LEU A 165 0.08 -3.16 9.40
N PRO A 166 1.20 -3.74 9.00
CA PRO A 166 1.25 -5.10 8.41
C PRO A 166 0.93 -6.19 9.43
N THR A 167 1.02 -5.85 10.71
CA THR A 167 0.66 -6.72 11.84
C THR A 167 -0.05 -5.91 12.92
N ALA A 168 -0.81 -6.58 13.76
CA ALA A 168 -1.58 -5.97 14.85
C ALA A 168 -0.73 -5.61 16.10
N ALA A 169 0.59 -5.51 15.99
CA ALA A 169 1.50 -5.29 17.13
C ALA A 169 1.29 -3.91 17.78
N PRO A 170 1.56 -3.80 19.08
CA PRO A 170 1.61 -2.51 19.76
C PRO A 170 2.68 -1.58 19.15
N LEU A 171 2.41 -0.28 19.13
CA LEU A 171 3.29 0.69 18.49
C LEU A 171 3.41 1.97 19.32
N PRO A 172 4.62 2.44 19.64
CA PRO A 172 4.82 3.76 20.23
C PRO A 172 4.78 4.84 19.14
N LEU A 173 3.97 5.86 19.36
CA LEU A 173 3.77 7.00 18.48
C LEU A 173 4.34 8.27 19.11
N ALA A 174 4.72 9.24 18.27
CA ALA A 174 5.20 10.53 18.72
C ALA A 174 4.09 11.34 19.41
N ASP A 175 4.46 12.08 20.46
CA ASP A 175 3.55 12.94 21.23
C ASP A 175 3.01 14.16 20.46
N THR A 176 3.54 14.42 19.29
CA THR A 176 3.14 15.56 18.45
C THR A 176 1.77 15.40 17.77
N LEU A 177 1.09 14.29 18.01
CA LEU A 177 -0.22 14.00 17.42
C LEU A 177 -1.33 14.61 18.28
N SER A 178 -2.07 15.57 17.73
CA SER A 178 -3.37 15.96 18.28
C SER A 178 -4.38 14.87 17.99
N VAL A 179 -4.81 14.14 19.02
CA VAL A 179 -5.73 13.00 18.88
C VAL A 179 -7.10 13.40 19.37
N GLN A 180 -8.04 13.62 18.44
CA GLN A 180 -9.48 13.77 18.76
C GLN A 180 -10.20 12.44 18.65
N LYS A 181 -9.82 11.62 17.65
CA LYS A 181 -10.38 10.29 17.43
C LYS A 181 -9.30 9.36 16.90
N ILE A 182 -9.32 8.12 17.37
CA ILE A 182 -8.40 7.07 16.91
C ILE A 182 -9.16 5.75 16.75
N TYR A 183 -8.92 5.07 15.64
CA TYR A 183 -9.57 3.80 15.36
C TYR A 183 -8.78 3.00 14.32
N PHE A 184 -9.03 1.70 14.27
CA PHE A 184 -8.52 0.84 13.20
C PHE A 184 -9.57 0.62 12.12
N ILE A 185 -9.08 0.37 10.91
CA ILE A 185 -9.85 -0.30 9.86
C ILE A 185 -9.18 -1.65 9.62
N ASP A 186 -9.85 -2.71 9.97
CA ASP A 186 -9.42 -4.08 9.65
C ASP A 186 -9.54 -4.29 8.14
N LEU A 187 -8.43 -4.51 7.47
CA LEU A 187 -8.39 -4.60 6.01
C LEU A 187 -8.93 -5.93 5.45
N GLU A 188 -9.06 -6.95 6.28
CA GLU A 188 -9.67 -8.21 5.89
C GLU A 188 -11.20 -8.14 5.92
N THR A 189 -11.74 -7.60 7.01
CA THR A 189 -13.19 -7.52 7.22
C THR A 189 -13.80 -6.19 6.79
N ARG A 190 -12.96 -5.17 6.54
CA ARG A 190 -13.32 -3.77 6.20
C ARG A 190 -14.13 -3.08 7.30
N LYS A 191 -14.05 -3.58 8.52
CA LYS A 191 -14.76 -3.02 9.69
C LYS A 191 -13.90 -2.01 10.42
N THR A 192 -14.54 -0.97 10.92
CA THR A 192 -13.93 -0.06 11.90
C THR A 192 -13.93 -0.72 13.27
N LEU A 193 -12.76 -0.71 13.91
CA LEU A 193 -12.55 -1.28 15.25
C LEU A 193 -12.01 -0.20 16.18
N PRO A 194 -12.32 -0.26 17.48
CA PRO A 194 -11.80 0.70 18.45
C PRO A 194 -10.26 0.56 18.55
N ALA A 195 -9.59 1.69 18.74
CA ALA A 195 -8.18 1.72 19.09
C ALA A 195 -8.03 2.28 20.50
N HIS A 196 -7.15 1.66 21.29
CA HIS A 196 -6.83 2.08 22.64
C HIS A 196 -5.37 2.56 22.70
N CYS A 197 -5.16 3.69 23.34
CA CYS A 197 -3.85 4.27 23.53
C CYS A 197 -3.65 4.59 25.00
N LEU A 198 -2.41 4.39 25.46
CA LEU A 198 -1.96 4.81 26.77
C LEU A 198 -0.88 5.88 26.63
N TYR A 199 -1.10 7.03 27.24
CA TYR A 199 -0.10 8.08 27.32
C TYR A 199 0.82 7.82 28.51
N LYS A 200 2.10 7.58 28.25
CA LYS A 200 3.11 7.30 29.29
C LYS A 200 4.45 7.94 28.96
N SER A 201 4.97 8.72 29.88
CA SER A 201 6.31 9.34 29.77
C SER A 201 6.53 10.16 28.48
N GLY A 202 5.53 10.90 28.03
CA GLY A 202 5.63 11.71 26.82
C GLY A 202 5.47 10.91 25.50
N VAL A 203 4.98 9.68 25.57
CA VAL A 203 4.80 8.79 24.41
C VAL A 203 3.37 8.27 24.38
N LEU A 204 2.76 8.31 23.20
CA LEU A 204 1.47 7.69 22.95
C LEU A 204 1.68 6.22 22.54
N HIS A 205 1.38 5.32 23.44
CA HIS A 205 1.46 3.88 23.20
C HIS A 205 0.15 3.36 22.64
N LEU A 206 0.16 2.97 21.37
CA LEU A 206 -0.93 2.25 20.76
C LEU A 206 -0.91 0.80 21.25
N GLU A 207 -2.04 0.33 21.78
CA GLU A 207 -2.21 -1.07 22.12
C GLU A 207 -2.39 -1.95 20.90
N GLN A 208 -2.28 -3.25 21.08
CA GLN A 208 -2.49 -4.22 20.01
C GLN A 208 -3.85 -4.01 19.33
N ALA A 209 -3.85 -3.97 18.00
CA ALA A 209 -5.09 -3.90 17.25
C ALA A 209 -5.96 -5.17 17.47
N PRO A 210 -7.27 -5.04 17.62
CA PRO A 210 -8.18 -6.18 17.78
C PRO A 210 -8.50 -6.87 16.44
N CYS A 211 -7.53 -6.98 15.56
CA CYS A 211 -7.60 -7.68 14.27
C CYS A 211 -6.48 -8.70 14.15
N TYR A 212 -6.69 -9.70 13.30
CA TYR A 212 -5.77 -10.82 13.19
C TYR A 212 -4.64 -10.57 12.17
N ARG A 213 -4.88 -9.73 11.18
CA ARG A 213 -3.95 -9.45 10.07
C ARG A 213 -3.55 -7.99 10.04
N ASP A 214 -3.49 -7.43 8.84
CA ASP A 214 -3.13 -6.05 8.61
C ASP A 214 -4.31 -5.08 8.81
N ALA A 215 -4.00 -3.86 9.19
CA ALA A 215 -4.97 -2.81 9.44
C ALA A 215 -4.46 -1.43 9.00
N LEU A 216 -5.39 -0.50 8.81
CA LEU A 216 -5.06 0.92 8.87
C LEU A 216 -5.33 1.43 10.28
N LEU A 217 -4.40 2.19 10.83
CA LEU A 217 -4.64 3.05 11.98
C LEU A 217 -4.99 4.44 11.44
N ILE A 218 -6.14 4.95 11.89
CA ILE A 218 -6.59 6.30 11.55
C ILE A 218 -6.58 7.15 12.81
N ILE A 219 -5.88 8.27 12.76
CA ILE A 219 -5.84 9.28 13.82
C ILE A 219 -6.43 10.56 13.23
N GLU A 220 -7.55 11.01 13.75
CA GLU A 220 -8.15 12.28 13.39
C GLU A 220 -7.78 13.31 14.45
N GLY A 221 -7.28 14.45 14.01
CA GLY A 221 -6.84 15.54 14.85
C GLY A 221 -7.28 16.89 14.33
N GLU A 222 -6.74 17.96 14.87
CA GLU A 222 -6.97 19.29 14.34
C GLU A 222 -6.23 19.47 13.02
N SER A 223 -6.83 20.23 12.09
CA SER A 223 -6.15 20.62 10.86
C SER A 223 -4.90 21.43 11.24
N PRO A 224 -3.72 21.13 10.72
CA PRO A 224 -2.60 22.04 10.89
C PRO A 224 -2.99 23.41 10.35
N CYS A 225 -2.86 24.43 11.19
CA CYS A 225 -3.08 25.84 10.82
C CYS A 225 -2.11 26.28 9.74
#